data_6fc54a8db6ab0c9644c596d4a4c03732
#
_entry.id   6fc54a8db6ab0c9644c596d4a4c03732
#
_cell.length_a   1.000
_cell.length_b   1.000
_cell.length_c   1.000
_cell.angle_alpha   90.00
_cell.angle_beta   90.00
_cell.angle_gamma   90.00
#
_symmetry.space_group_name_H-M   'P 1'
#
loop_
_entity.id
_entity.type
_entity.pdbx_description
1 polymer ?
#
loop_
_entity_poly.entity_id
_entity_poly.type
_entity_poly.pdbx_seq_one_letter_code
_entity_poly.pdbx_strand_id
1 'polypeptide(L)'
;MSDYEQEEKKQKEIFRQLAIAEIKTWISAISEDERKKVALFIGPRSFTPEELLKEVDEDTEYGKQLVQMFNNLRIELSKKKEE
;
A
#
# COMPACT_ATOMS: atom_id res chain seq x y z
N MET A 1 26.58 13.45 6.23
CA MET A 1 25.28 13.19 5.69
C MET A 1 24.22 13.53 6.69
N SER A 2 23.22 14.14 6.19
CA SER A 2 22.21 14.72 7.04
C SER A 2 21.27 13.66 7.64
N ASP A 3 20.76 13.98 8.82
CA ASP A 3 19.77 13.17 9.49
C ASP A 3 18.47 13.07 8.67
N TYR A 4 18.26 13.99 7.75
CA TYR A 4 17.09 14.00 6.89
C TYR A 4 16.94 12.77 6.02
N GLU A 5 18.03 12.29 5.43
CA GLU A 5 17.99 11.11 4.57
C GLU A 5 17.61 9.86 5.35
N GLN A 6 18.12 9.74 6.56
CA GLN A 6 17.78 8.60 7.41
C GLN A 6 16.33 8.64 7.85
N GLU A 7 15.83 9.84 8.16
CA GLU A 7 14.43 10.01 8.56
C GLU A 7 13.48 9.69 7.40
N GLU A 8 13.82 10.12 6.19
CA GLU A 8 13.01 9.81 5.02
C GLU A 8 12.95 8.31 4.76
N LYS A 9 14.06 7.61 4.88
CA LYS A 9 14.10 6.17 4.71
C LYS A 9 13.28 5.46 5.76
N LYS A 10 13.34 5.92 7.00
CA LYS A 10 12.55 5.34 8.09
C LYS A 10 11.06 5.56 7.86
N GLN A 11 10.67 6.74 7.41
CA GLN A 11 9.27 7.05 7.12
C GLN A 11 8.74 6.20 5.99
N LYS A 12 9.51 6.04 4.92
CA LYS A 12 9.13 5.19 3.79
C LYS A 12 8.93 3.75 4.23
N GLU A 13 9.83 3.25 5.09
CA GLU A 13 9.72 1.89 5.60
C GLU A 13 8.49 1.73 6.48
N ILE A 14 8.21 2.70 7.33
CA ILE A 14 7.00 2.69 8.17
C ILE A 14 5.76 2.66 7.31
N PHE A 15 5.68 3.51 6.29
CA PHE A 15 4.53 3.54 5.38
C PHE A 15 4.36 2.22 4.63
N ARG A 16 5.47 1.63 4.21
CA ARG A 16 5.44 0.34 3.53
C ARG A 16 4.91 -0.75 4.46
N GLN A 17 5.37 -0.80 5.70
CA GLN A 17 4.91 -1.78 6.68
C GLN A 17 3.43 -1.60 7.00
N LEU A 18 2.98 -0.36 7.10
CA LEU A 18 1.56 -0.07 7.32
C LEU A 18 0.71 -0.56 6.14
N ALA A 19 1.17 -0.31 4.91
CA ALA A 19 0.48 -0.78 3.72
C ALA A 19 0.41 -2.30 3.68
N ILE A 20 1.51 -2.97 4.00
CA ILE A 20 1.55 -4.43 4.05
C ILE A 20 0.52 -4.95 5.06
N ALA A 21 0.48 -4.36 6.25
CA ALA A 21 -0.46 -4.76 7.30
C ALA A 21 -1.91 -4.57 6.85
N GLU A 22 -2.21 -3.43 6.22
CA GLU A 22 -3.56 -3.15 5.72
C GLU A 22 -3.97 -4.13 4.63
N ILE A 23 -3.07 -4.43 3.68
CA ILE A 23 -3.36 -5.37 2.61
C ILE A 23 -3.58 -6.78 3.18
N LYS A 24 -2.75 -7.20 4.12
CA LYS A 24 -2.91 -8.51 4.78
C LYS A 24 -4.24 -8.62 5.49
N THR A 25 -4.65 -7.58 6.20
CA THR A 25 -5.94 -7.54 6.89
C THR A 25 -7.08 -7.67 5.88
N TRP A 26 -6.99 -6.92 4.80
CA TRP A 26 -7.99 -6.96 3.73
C TRP A 26 -8.08 -8.36 3.10
N ILE A 27 -6.94 -8.94 2.75
CA ILE A 27 -6.88 -10.29 2.16
C ILE A 27 -7.52 -11.31 3.10
N SER A 28 -7.28 -11.17 4.41
CA SER A 28 -7.87 -12.07 5.40
C SER A 28 -9.39 -11.94 5.49
N ALA A 29 -9.92 -10.78 5.15
CA ALA A 29 -11.34 -10.47 5.26
C ALA A 29 -12.14 -10.90 4.02
N ILE A 30 -11.49 -11.12 2.89
CA ILE A 30 -12.18 -11.50 1.65
C ILE A 30 -12.07 -13.00 1.38
N SER A 31 -12.96 -13.52 0.53
CA SER A 31 -12.98 -14.93 0.17
C SER A 31 -11.80 -15.30 -0.72
N GLU A 32 -11.52 -16.59 -0.84
CA GLU A 32 -10.47 -17.06 -1.74
C GLU A 32 -10.74 -16.68 -3.18
N ASP A 33 -12.00 -16.72 -3.60
CA ASP A 33 -12.37 -16.32 -4.95
C ASP A 33 -12.05 -14.86 -5.21
N GLU A 34 -12.33 -14.00 -4.23
CA GLU A 34 -12.05 -12.58 -4.37
C GLU A 34 -10.57 -12.28 -4.39
N ARG A 35 -9.76 -13.08 -3.70
CA ARG A 35 -8.30 -12.93 -3.71
C ARG A 35 -7.70 -13.15 -5.09
N LYS A 36 -8.40 -13.90 -5.94
CA LYS A 36 -7.93 -14.22 -7.28
C LYS A 36 -8.45 -13.26 -8.34
N LYS A 37 -9.40 -12.40 -7.98
CA LYS A 37 -9.97 -11.43 -8.91
C LYS A 37 -9.15 -10.15 -8.94
N VAL A 38 -9.18 -9.47 -10.08
CA VAL A 38 -8.51 -8.18 -10.23
C VAL A 38 -9.15 -7.18 -9.28
N ALA A 39 -8.32 -6.54 -8.45
CA ALA A 39 -8.76 -5.55 -7.48
C ALA A 39 -8.39 -4.13 -7.88
N LEU A 40 -7.33 -3.96 -8.67
CA LEU A 40 -6.82 -2.64 -8.99
C LEU A 40 -6.08 -2.65 -10.32
N PHE A 41 -6.18 -1.53 -11.04
CA PHE A 41 -5.40 -1.29 -12.25
C PHE A 41 -4.43 -0.14 -11.99
N ILE A 42 -3.17 -0.34 -12.40
CA ILE A 42 -2.17 0.73 -12.39
C ILE A 42 -1.62 0.81 -13.80
N GLY A 43 -2.01 1.87 -14.52
CA GLY A 43 -1.67 1.98 -15.93
C GLY A 43 -2.25 0.81 -16.72
N PRO A 44 -1.44 0.13 -17.54
CA PRO A 44 -1.92 -1.00 -18.35
C PRO A 44 -1.97 -2.32 -17.59
N ARG A 45 -1.54 -2.35 -16.33
CA ARG A 45 -1.47 -3.59 -15.56
C ARG A 45 -2.59 -3.70 -14.54
N SER A 46 -3.05 -4.94 -14.36
CA SER A 46 -4.05 -5.27 -13.36
C SER A 46 -3.40 -6.12 -12.26
N PHE A 47 -3.94 -6.00 -11.05
CA PHE A 47 -3.40 -6.69 -9.89
C PHE A 47 -4.51 -7.32 -9.07
N THR A 48 -4.29 -8.57 -8.65
CA THR A 48 -5.12 -9.21 -7.63
C THR A 48 -4.64 -8.75 -6.25
N PRO A 49 -5.45 -8.95 -5.19
CA PRO A 49 -4.99 -8.60 -3.83
C PRO A 49 -3.65 -9.22 -3.46
N GLU A 50 -3.43 -10.48 -3.81
CA GLU A 50 -2.16 -11.14 -3.50
C GLU A 50 -0.99 -10.53 -4.26
N GLU A 51 -1.22 -10.15 -5.52
CA GLU A 51 -0.20 -9.49 -6.32
C GLU A 51 0.14 -8.12 -5.76
N LEU A 52 -0.86 -7.40 -5.25
CA LEU A 52 -0.62 -6.11 -4.61
C LEU A 52 0.28 -6.26 -3.38
N LEU A 53 0.01 -7.26 -2.56
CA LEU A 53 0.84 -7.54 -1.39
C LEU A 53 2.28 -7.84 -1.80
N LYS A 54 2.44 -8.67 -2.82
CA LYS A 54 3.76 -9.04 -3.31
C LYS A 54 4.55 -7.82 -3.79
N GLU A 55 3.89 -6.94 -4.55
CA GLU A 55 4.55 -5.74 -5.08
C GLU A 55 5.01 -4.82 -3.96
N VAL A 56 4.18 -4.62 -2.95
CA VAL A 56 4.55 -3.78 -1.80
C VAL A 56 5.67 -4.44 -0.98
N ASP A 57 5.57 -5.75 -0.76
CA ASP A 57 6.58 -6.48 0.00
C ASP A 57 7.95 -6.45 -0.67
N GLU A 58 7.98 -6.57 -2.00
CA GLU A 58 9.22 -6.54 -2.77
C GLU A 58 9.70 -5.13 -3.10
N ASP A 59 8.92 -4.12 -2.73
CA ASP A 59 9.25 -2.70 -2.93
C ASP A 59 9.53 -2.38 -4.41
N THR A 60 8.71 -2.92 -5.30
CA THR A 60 8.80 -2.64 -6.73
C THR A 60 8.28 -1.23 -7.02
N GLU A 61 8.43 -0.79 -8.27
CA GLU A 61 7.88 0.50 -8.69
C GLU A 61 6.36 0.58 -8.46
N TYR A 62 5.64 -0.50 -8.77
CA TYR A 62 4.21 -0.57 -8.51
C TYR A 62 3.93 -0.58 -7.01
N GLY A 63 4.76 -1.30 -6.25
CA GLY A 63 4.63 -1.34 -4.80
C GLY A 63 4.79 0.03 -4.17
N LYS A 64 5.75 0.81 -4.66
CA LYS A 64 5.97 2.18 -4.19
C LYS A 64 4.78 3.08 -4.47
N GLN A 65 4.19 2.95 -5.67
CA GLN A 65 2.98 3.70 -6.02
C GLN A 65 1.81 3.31 -5.12
N LEU A 66 1.67 2.03 -4.81
CA LEU A 66 0.62 1.54 -3.92
C LEU A 66 0.76 2.12 -2.51
N VAL A 67 1.97 2.12 -1.97
CA VAL A 67 2.24 2.70 -0.66
C VAL A 67 1.83 4.17 -0.63
N GLN A 68 2.19 4.90 -1.67
CA GLN A 68 1.83 6.32 -1.77
C GLN A 68 0.32 6.52 -1.84
N MET A 69 -0.38 5.68 -2.60
CA MET A 69 -1.83 5.73 -2.69
C MET A 69 -2.51 5.49 -1.34
N PHE A 70 -2.07 4.47 -0.61
CA PHE A 70 -2.59 4.18 0.72
C PHE A 70 -2.34 5.33 1.69
N ASN A 71 -1.17 5.94 1.61
CA ASN A 71 -0.83 7.07 2.47
C ASN A 71 -1.72 8.28 2.17
N ASN A 72 -1.97 8.55 0.89
CA ASN A 72 -2.84 9.66 0.48
C ASN A 72 -4.27 9.44 0.96
N LEU A 73 -4.79 8.22 0.84
CA LEU A 73 -6.13 7.89 1.32
C LEU A 73 -6.24 8.08 2.83
N ARG A 74 -5.20 7.70 3.56
CA ARG A 74 -5.18 7.87 5.01
C ARG A 74 -5.25 9.33 5.40
N ILE A 75 -4.53 10.18 4.69
CA ILE A 75 -4.55 11.63 4.92
C ILE A 75 -5.94 12.19 4.64
N GLU A 76 -6.57 11.80 3.54
CA GLU A 76 -7.92 12.27 3.19
C GLU A 76 -8.95 11.85 4.21
N LEU A 77 -8.89 10.61 4.69
CA LEU A 77 -9.81 10.11 5.70
C LEU A 77 -9.65 10.87 7.02
N SER A 78 -8.41 11.20 7.37
CA SER A 78 -8.15 12.00 8.57
C SER A 78 -8.76 13.39 8.47
N LYS A 79 -8.65 14.03 7.31
CA LYS A 79 -9.24 15.34 7.07
C LYS A 79 -10.76 15.32 7.17
N LYS A 80 -11.39 14.28 6.65
CA LYS A 80 -12.85 14.13 6.71
C LYS A 80 -13.35 13.97 8.14
N LYS A 81 -12.56 13.32 8.99
CA LYS A 81 -12.95 13.12 10.39
C LYS A 81 -12.88 14.39 11.21
N GLU A 82 -12.09 15.36 10.80
CA GLU A 82 -11.94 16.60 11.52
C GLU A 82 -13.08 17.60 11.27
N GLU A 83 -13.85 17.37 10.23
CA GLU A 83 -15.04 18.18 9.95
C GLU A 83 -16.27 17.63 10.67
#